data_88476694b827c7a3af8369a080b4bed0
#
_entry.id   88476694b827c7a3af8369a080b4bed0
#
_cell.length_a   1.000
_cell.length_b   1.000
_cell.length_c   1.000
_cell.angle_alpha   90.00
_cell.angle_beta   90.00
_cell.angle_gamma   90.00
#
_symmetry.space_group_name_H-M   'P 1'
#
loop_
_entity.id
_entity.type
_entity.pdbx_description
1 polymer ?
#
loop_
_entity_poly.entity_id
_entity_poly.type
_entity_poly.pdbx_seq_one_letter_code
_entity_poly.pdbx_strand_id
1 'polypeptide(L)'
;KKSNKGGTRAFAEYDCFRYTLNDFKEKARVLKEGCFLVEVLPAENENNYEYLYQIKNYAKEAGFLYYSKVTWKKGNFVSNTGRKAKNTQDIMFFSKGKARSMRIDKKKSDSTGQIHYMSGSNGMLPAMFDIQPVSKKNKIHQSELPVELCEEILEYVTYQGEIVLDSFAGSGAVGVAALNKKRNCILIEILKENIEKIKNRFKSVVYQTVLES
;
A
#
# COMPACT_ATOMS: atom_id res chain seq x y z
N LYS A 1 44.88 -10.80 9.89
CA LYS A 1 43.48 -10.86 9.37
C LYS A 1 42.62 -10.06 10.33
N LYS A 2 42.23 -8.82 9.96
CA LYS A 2 41.29 -8.01 10.73
C LYS A 2 39.86 -8.50 10.40
N SER A 3 39.17 -9.06 11.38
CA SER A 3 37.74 -9.35 11.26
C SER A 3 36.98 -8.02 11.31
N ASN A 4 36.33 -7.64 10.22
CA ASN A 4 35.34 -6.59 10.23
C ASN A 4 34.16 -7.03 11.07
N LYS A 5 34.09 -6.58 12.32
CA LYS A 5 32.86 -6.60 13.11
C LYS A 5 31.89 -5.63 12.46
N GLY A 6 31.00 -6.15 11.62
CA GLY A 6 29.84 -5.41 11.14
C GLY A 6 29.02 -4.98 12.36
N GLY A 7 28.98 -3.69 12.64
CA GLY A 7 28.15 -3.16 13.70
C GLY A 7 26.70 -3.50 13.41
N THR A 8 26.11 -4.33 14.22
CA THR A 8 24.66 -4.51 14.32
C THR A 8 24.10 -3.14 14.71
N ARG A 9 23.50 -2.42 13.75
CA ARG A 9 22.68 -1.26 14.09
C ARG A 9 21.57 -1.82 14.97
N ALA A 10 21.54 -1.39 16.23
CA ALA A 10 20.41 -1.60 17.10
C ALA A 10 19.21 -0.96 16.39
N PHE A 11 18.37 -1.76 15.76
CA PHE A 11 17.06 -1.31 15.36
C PHE A 11 16.32 -1.03 16.68
N ALA A 12 15.70 0.15 16.78
CA ALA A 12 14.76 0.37 17.86
C ALA A 12 13.81 -0.84 17.89
N GLU A 13 13.63 -1.43 19.07
CA GLU A 13 12.65 -2.48 19.28
C GLU A 13 11.28 -1.86 18.99
N TYR A 14 10.81 -2.05 17.76
CA TYR A 14 9.40 -1.83 17.46
C TYR A 14 8.67 -3.05 17.98
N ASP A 15 7.72 -2.84 18.87
CA ASP A 15 6.70 -3.86 19.15
C ASP A 15 6.13 -4.29 17.80
N CYS A 16 6.46 -5.52 17.40
CA CYS A 16 6.01 -6.04 16.13
C CYS A 16 4.50 -6.18 16.20
N PHE A 17 3.77 -5.20 15.64
CA PHE A 17 2.33 -5.29 15.52
C PHE A 17 1.96 -6.57 14.77
N ARG A 18 1.09 -7.36 15.38
CA ARG A 18 0.50 -8.53 14.74
C ARG A 18 -1.00 -8.34 14.63
N TYR A 19 -1.53 -8.49 13.44
CA TYR A 19 -2.96 -8.45 13.20
C TYR A 19 -3.67 -9.51 14.02
N THR A 20 -4.84 -9.13 14.51
CA THR A 20 -5.82 -9.99 15.16
C THR A 20 -7.10 -10.05 14.34
N LEU A 21 -7.99 -10.98 14.65
CA LEU A 21 -9.32 -11.02 14.03
C LEU A 21 -10.10 -9.72 14.25
N ASN A 22 -9.93 -9.09 15.43
CA ASN A 22 -10.62 -7.83 15.73
C ASN A 22 -10.21 -6.69 14.81
N ASP A 23 -8.94 -6.62 14.41
CA ASP A 23 -8.47 -5.60 13.46
C ASP A 23 -9.19 -5.73 12.11
N PHE A 24 -9.39 -6.96 11.64
CA PHE A 24 -10.14 -7.20 10.40
C PHE A 24 -11.64 -6.93 10.54
N LYS A 25 -12.24 -7.24 11.70
CA LYS A 25 -13.64 -6.88 11.98
C LYS A 25 -13.85 -5.36 11.95
N GLU A 26 -12.95 -4.58 12.57
CA GLU A 26 -13.04 -3.14 12.54
C GLU A 26 -12.84 -2.56 11.12
N LYS A 27 -11.90 -3.10 10.34
CA LYS A 27 -11.73 -2.76 8.93
C LYS A 27 -13.01 -3.08 8.13
N ALA A 28 -13.61 -4.24 8.36
CA ALA A 28 -14.87 -4.62 7.72
C ALA A 28 -16.04 -3.72 8.13
N ARG A 29 -16.08 -3.27 9.38
CA ARG A 29 -17.12 -2.38 9.89
C ARG A 29 -17.16 -1.04 9.14
N VAL A 30 -16.00 -0.47 8.86
CA VAL A 30 -15.90 0.87 8.24
C VAL A 30 -15.84 0.85 6.71
N LEU A 31 -15.45 -0.27 6.10
CA LEU A 31 -15.36 -0.38 4.65
C LEU A 31 -16.76 -0.54 4.04
N LYS A 32 -17.02 0.15 2.92
CA LYS A 32 -18.27 0.02 2.16
C LYS A 32 -18.30 -1.27 1.36
N GLU A 33 -19.50 -1.79 1.10
CA GLU A 33 -19.71 -2.94 0.22
C GLU A 33 -19.12 -2.71 -1.18
N GLY A 34 -18.51 -3.74 -1.74
CA GLY A 34 -17.83 -3.71 -3.02
C GLY A 34 -16.44 -3.08 -2.99
N CYS A 35 -16.07 -2.37 -1.92
CA CYS A 35 -14.77 -1.71 -1.78
C CYS A 35 -13.68 -2.69 -1.34
N PHE A 36 -12.43 -2.24 -1.46
CA PHE A 36 -11.24 -3.06 -1.25
C PHE A 36 -10.52 -2.72 0.06
N LEU A 37 -10.10 -3.77 0.76
CA LEU A 37 -9.04 -3.74 1.75
C LEU A 37 -7.74 -4.18 1.07
N VAL A 38 -6.68 -3.37 1.21
CA VAL A 38 -5.36 -3.66 0.64
C VAL A 38 -4.33 -3.72 1.75
N GLU A 39 -3.61 -4.83 1.84
CA GLU A 39 -2.55 -5.04 2.84
C GLU A 39 -1.21 -5.26 2.17
N VAL A 40 -0.22 -4.43 2.49
CA VAL A 40 1.16 -4.58 2.03
C VAL A 40 1.95 -5.36 3.07
N LEU A 41 2.32 -6.57 2.74
CA LEU A 41 2.90 -7.54 3.66
C LEU A 41 4.29 -8.01 3.17
N PRO A 42 5.14 -8.51 4.07
CA PRO A 42 6.39 -9.16 3.65
C PRO A 42 6.10 -10.30 2.68
N ALA A 43 6.99 -10.50 1.70
CA ALA A 43 6.90 -11.68 0.83
C ALA A 43 6.98 -12.97 1.66
N GLU A 44 6.17 -13.95 1.28
CA GLU A 44 6.09 -15.23 1.97
C GLU A 44 7.42 -15.97 1.99
N ASN A 45 7.78 -16.51 3.15
CA ASN A 45 8.96 -17.30 3.39
C ASN A 45 8.74 -18.26 4.57
N GLU A 46 9.75 -19.10 4.87
CA GLU A 46 9.70 -20.13 5.91
C GLU A 46 9.39 -19.61 7.34
N ASN A 47 9.59 -18.32 7.62
CA ASN A 47 9.40 -17.75 8.95
C ASN A 47 8.06 -17.02 9.12
N ASN A 48 7.34 -16.74 8.03
CA ASN A 48 6.13 -15.92 8.09
C ASN A 48 4.91 -16.54 7.38
N TYR A 49 5.05 -17.70 6.73
CA TYR A 49 3.96 -18.30 5.92
C TYR A 49 2.71 -18.62 6.77
N GLU A 50 2.91 -19.10 8.00
CA GLU A 50 1.80 -19.37 8.93
C GLU A 50 1.06 -18.09 9.30
N TYR A 51 1.79 -17.02 9.59
CA TYR A 51 1.19 -15.73 9.90
C TYR A 51 0.45 -15.12 8.70
N LEU A 52 1.01 -15.23 7.50
CA LEU A 52 0.32 -14.77 6.28
C LEU A 52 -0.94 -15.61 5.98
N TYR A 53 -0.90 -16.89 6.29
CA TYR A 53 -2.10 -17.74 6.25
C TYR A 53 -3.15 -17.29 7.26
N GLN A 54 -2.73 -16.99 8.48
CA GLN A 54 -3.60 -16.48 9.55
C GLN A 54 -4.29 -15.16 9.14
N ILE A 55 -3.56 -14.23 8.53
CA ILE A 55 -4.12 -12.97 8.01
C ILE A 55 -5.25 -13.25 7.02
N LYS A 56 -5.06 -14.18 6.10
CA LYS A 56 -6.11 -14.58 5.14
C LYS A 56 -7.34 -15.17 5.84
N ASN A 57 -7.14 -15.94 6.89
CA ASN A 57 -8.24 -16.49 7.71
C ASN A 57 -8.98 -15.39 8.46
N TYR A 58 -8.28 -14.46 9.11
CA TYR A 58 -8.91 -13.32 9.79
C TYR A 58 -9.73 -12.47 8.83
N ALA A 59 -9.20 -12.19 7.63
CA ALA A 59 -9.96 -11.48 6.61
C ALA A 59 -11.24 -12.22 6.24
N LYS A 60 -11.16 -13.53 5.98
CA LYS A 60 -12.33 -14.38 5.67
C LYS A 60 -13.35 -14.40 6.80
N GLU A 61 -12.92 -14.60 8.06
CA GLU A 61 -13.80 -14.62 9.23
C GLU A 61 -14.47 -13.26 9.49
N ALA A 62 -13.80 -12.15 9.13
CA ALA A 62 -14.36 -10.82 9.20
C ALA A 62 -15.32 -10.48 8.05
N GLY A 63 -15.54 -11.42 7.11
CA GLY A 63 -16.49 -11.27 5.99
C GLY A 63 -15.87 -10.73 4.71
N PHE A 64 -14.55 -10.65 4.61
CA PHE A 64 -13.87 -10.29 3.37
C PHE A 64 -13.75 -11.48 2.42
N LEU A 65 -13.85 -11.20 1.13
CA LEU A 65 -13.53 -12.14 0.06
C LEU A 65 -12.10 -11.90 -0.41
N TYR A 66 -11.30 -12.95 -0.50
CA TYR A 66 -9.97 -12.85 -1.12
C TYR A 66 -10.12 -12.52 -2.60
N TYR A 67 -9.49 -11.45 -3.05
CA TYR A 67 -9.58 -11.01 -4.43
C TYR A 67 -8.32 -11.42 -5.23
N SER A 68 -7.14 -10.98 -4.78
CA SER A 68 -5.88 -11.28 -5.47
C SER A 68 -4.67 -10.99 -4.55
N LYS A 69 -3.51 -11.46 -5.00
CA LYS A 69 -2.21 -11.08 -4.48
C LYS A 69 -1.35 -10.62 -5.64
N VAL A 70 -0.77 -9.43 -5.53
CA VAL A 70 0.16 -8.87 -6.50
C VAL A 70 1.52 -8.68 -5.83
N THR A 71 2.59 -9.03 -6.53
CA THR A 71 3.94 -8.82 -6.01
C THR A 71 4.40 -7.38 -6.30
N TRP A 72 4.90 -6.69 -5.30
CA TRP A 72 5.69 -5.48 -5.50
C TRP A 72 7.17 -5.84 -5.56
N LYS A 73 7.80 -5.61 -6.71
CA LYS A 73 9.24 -5.76 -6.93
C LYS A 73 9.94 -4.43 -6.67
N LYS A 74 10.92 -4.46 -5.77
CA LYS A 74 11.70 -3.30 -5.31
C LYS A 74 12.96 -3.09 -6.17
N GLY A 75 12.81 -3.08 -7.48
CA GLY A 75 13.94 -2.97 -8.40
C GLY A 75 14.90 -4.16 -8.34
N ASN A 76 16.16 -3.95 -8.73
CA ASN A 76 17.17 -4.99 -8.87
C ASN A 76 18.01 -5.21 -7.61
N PHE A 77 17.60 -4.63 -6.46
CA PHE A 77 18.32 -4.87 -5.21
C PHE A 77 18.15 -6.32 -4.78
N VAL A 78 19.27 -7.02 -4.64
CA VAL A 78 19.32 -8.42 -4.19
C VAL A 78 19.91 -8.45 -2.78
N SER A 79 19.19 -9.06 -1.83
CA SER A 79 19.74 -9.37 -0.53
C SER A 79 20.67 -10.59 -0.67
N ASN A 80 21.90 -10.49 -0.18
CA ASN A 80 22.88 -11.57 -0.22
C ASN A 80 22.68 -12.64 0.88
N THR A 81 21.58 -12.56 1.63
CA THR A 81 21.29 -13.47 2.74
C THR A 81 19.97 -14.21 2.52
N GLY A 82 19.98 -15.50 2.76
CA GLY A 82 18.82 -16.38 2.67
C GLY A 82 18.75 -17.21 1.38
N ARG A 83 17.70 -18.03 1.27
CA ARG A 83 17.51 -18.98 0.16
C ARG A 83 17.00 -18.35 -1.13
N LYS A 84 16.45 -17.14 -1.06
CA LYS A 84 15.85 -16.41 -2.18
C LYS A 84 16.15 -14.92 -2.06
N ALA A 85 16.30 -14.23 -3.19
CA ALA A 85 16.40 -12.77 -3.22
C ALA A 85 15.22 -12.11 -2.50
N LYS A 86 15.52 -11.15 -1.60
CA LYS A 86 14.52 -10.46 -0.76
C LYS A 86 14.20 -9.06 -1.31
N ASN A 87 13.90 -8.97 -2.59
CA ASN A 87 13.57 -7.70 -3.24
C ASN A 87 12.07 -7.52 -3.53
N THR A 88 11.22 -8.31 -2.90
CA THR A 88 9.77 -8.27 -3.11
C THR A 88 9.00 -8.10 -1.81
N GLN A 89 7.77 -7.59 -1.93
CA GLN A 89 6.71 -7.66 -0.94
C GLN A 89 5.42 -8.12 -1.60
N ASP A 90 4.50 -8.67 -0.82
CA ASP A 90 3.20 -9.09 -1.30
C ASP A 90 2.15 -8.02 -0.96
N ILE A 91 1.32 -7.69 -1.95
CA ILE A 91 0.17 -6.80 -1.79
C ILE A 91 -1.07 -7.67 -1.92
N MET A 92 -1.79 -7.84 -0.82
CA MET A 92 -3.02 -8.63 -0.78
C MET A 92 -4.23 -7.73 -0.94
N PHE A 93 -5.12 -8.12 -1.84
CA PHE A 93 -6.38 -7.45 -2.11
C PHE A 93 -7.52 -8.32 -1.61
N PHE A 94 -8.38 -7.72 -0.82
CA PHE A 94 -9.63 -8.33 -0.36
C PHE A 94 -10.78 -7.39 -0.69
N SER A 95 -11.98 -7.92 -0.96
CA SER A 95 -13.17 -7.10 -1.15
C SER A 95 -14.18 -7.35 -0.04
N LYS A 96 -14.92 -6.33 0.34
CA LYS A 96 -16.10 -6.51 1.16
C LYS A 96 -17.29 -6.84 0.24
N GLY A 97 -17.77 -8.08 0.32
CA GLY A 97 -18.76 -8.59 -0.63
C GLY A 97 -18.22 -8.64 -2.07
N LYS A 98 -19.15 -8.63 -3.05
CA LYS A 98 -18.80 -8.67 -4.47
C LYS A 98 -17.99 -7.44 -4.87
N ALA A 99 -16.76 -7.65 -5.32
CA ALA A 99 -15.88 -6.57 -5.73
C ALA A 99 -16.50 -5.71 -6.84
N ARG A 100 -16.41 -4.39 -6.69
CA ARG A 100 -16.80 -3.44 -7.73
C ARG A 100 -15.77 -3.42 -8.86
N SER A 101 -16.13 -2.82 -9.99
CA SER A 101 -15.21 -2.64 -11.11
C SER A 101 -14.02 -1.78 -10.71
N MET A 102 -12.84 -2.15 -11.19
CA MET A 102 -11.61 -1.40 -10.99
C MET A 102 -11.45 -0.32 -12.07
N ARG A 103 -10.66 0.73 -11.77
CA ARG A 103 -10.24 1.77 -12.72
C ARG A 103 -11.38 2.43 -13.50
N ILE A 104 -12.55 2.57 -12.91
CA ILE A 104 -13.72 3.14 -13.59
C ILE A 104 -13.51 4.61 -13.98
N ASP A 105 -12.60 5.32 -13.30
CA ASP A 105 -12.23 6.70 -13.63
C ASP A 105 -11.39 6.78 -14.92
N LYS A 106 -10.76 5.69 -15.35
CA LYS A 106 -9.93 5.68 -16.54
C LYS A 106 -10.77 5.32 -17.76
N LYS A 107 -10.87 6.26 -18.67
CA LYS A 107 -11.56 6.13 -19.94
C LYS A 107 -10.53 6.17 -21.05
N LYS A 108 -10.79 5.46 -22.13
CA LYS A 108 -10.00 5.48 -23.36
C LYS A 108 -10.86 6.02 -24.48
N SER A 109 -10.35 6.98 -25.24
CA SER A 109 -10.95 7.41 -26.50
C SER A 109 -10.47 6.49 -27.61
N ASP A 110 -11.38 6.06 -28.49
CA ASP A 110 -11.03 5.36 -29.73
C ASP A 110 -10.69 6.34 -30.88
N SER A 111 -10.40 5.83 -32.05
CA SER A 111 -10.06 6.61 -33.24
C SER A 111 -11.20 7.51 -33.75
N THR A 112 -12.42 7.26 -33.28
CA THR A 112 -13.62 8.06 -33.62
C THR A 112 -13.93 9.13 -32.57
N GLY A 113 -13.15 9.18 -31.47
CA GLY A 113 -13.40 10.08 -30.33
C GLY A 113 -14.43 9.56 -29.35
N GLN A 114 -14.97 8.35 -29.54
CA GLN A 114 -15.90 7.75 -28.60
C GLN A 114 -15.19 7.30 -27.32
N ILE A 115 -15.75 7.61 -26.17
CA ILE A 115 -15.18 7.31 -24.86
C ILE A 115 -15.66 5.93 -24.40
N HIS A 116 -14.73 5.04 -24.12
CA HIS A 116 -14.96 3.71 -23.57
C HIS A 116 -14.35 3.59 -22.18
N TYR A 117 -15.00 2.83 -21.30
CA TYR A 117 -14.40 2.45 -20.03
C TYR A 117 -13.24 1.48 -20.25
N MET A 118 -12.24 1.55 -19.36
CA MET A 118 -11.15 0.56 -19.38
C MET A 118 -11.75 -0.82 -19.11
N SER A 119 -11.50 -1.76 -20.03
CA SER A 119 -11.98 -3.14 -19.97
C SER A 119 -10.85 -4.11 -20.29
N GLY A 120 -11.09 -5.39 -20.08
CA GLY A 120 -10.10 -6.43 -20.32
C GLY A 120 -8.88 -6.27 -19.40
N SER A 121 -7.67 -6.50 -19.91
CA SER A 121 -6.42 -6.44 -19.14
C SER A 121 -6.14 -5.09 -18.49
N ASN A 122 -6.61 -4.00 -19.06
CA ASN A 122 -6.43 -2.66 -18.51
C ASN A 122 -7.28 -2.38 -17.26
N GLY A 123 -8.37 -3.12 -17.06
CA GLY A 123 -9.21 -3.05 -15.87
C GLY A 123 -8.84 -4.07 -14.79
N MET A 124 -7.83 -4.93 -15.04
CA MET A 124 -7.37 -5.93 -14.08
C MET A 124 -6.12 -5.46 -13.33
N LEU A 125 -5.92 -6.01 -12.13
CA LEU A 125 -4.65 -5.81 -11.41
C LEU A 125 -3.47 -6.31 -12.26
N PRO A 126 -2.31 -5.64 -12.20
CA PRO A 126 -1.12 -6.09 -12.91
C PRO A 126 -0.58 -7.38 -12.28
N ALA A 127 0.20 -8.13 -13.02
CA ALA A 127 0.91 -9.29 -12.47
C ALA A 127 1.93 -8.88 -11.39
N MET A 128 2.48 -7.67 -11.50
CA MET A 128 3.51 -7.14 -10.61
C MET A 128 3.54 -5.61 -10.68
N PHE A 129 3.82 -4.97 -9.54
CA PHE A 129 4.26 -3.58 -9.49
C PHE A 129 5.80 -3.54 -9.47
N ASP A 130 6.44 -2.94 -10.47
CA ASP A 130 7.90 -2.77 -10.54
C ASP A 130 8.26 -1.30 -10.28
N ILE A 131 8.26 -0.93 -9.00
CA ILE A 131 8.46 0.44 -8.54
C ILE A 131 9.60 0.47 -7.54
N GLN A 132 10.53 1.42 -7.74
CA GLN A 132 11.69 1.57 -6.88
C GLN A 132 11.28 1.97 -5.45
N PRO A 133 11.88 1.37 -4.42
CA PRO A 133 11.66 1.79 -3.05
C PRO A 133 12.21 3.19 -2.81
N VAL A 134 11.65 3.90 -1.84
CA VAL A 134 12.19 5.19 -1.40
C VAL A 134 13.66 5.04 -1.03
N SER A 135 14.52 5.91 -1.53
CA SER A 135 15.96 5.88 -1.23
C SER A 135 16.21 6.09 0.26
N LYS A 136 17.26 5.45 0.82
CA LYS A 136 17.58 5.55 2.25
C LYS A 136 17.81 6.99 2.72
N LYS A 137 18.26 7.87 1.84
CA LYS A 137 18.53 9.29 2.14
C LYS A 137 17.24 10.10 2.28
N ASN A 138 16.18 9.71 1.56
CA ASN A 138 14.93 10.46 1.46
C ASN A 138 13.81 9.88 2.34
N LYS A 139 14.08 8.77 3.02
CA LYS A 139 13.05 8.14 3.87
C LYS A 139 12.72 8.99 5.09
N ILE A 140 11.43 9.27 5.26
CA ILE A 140 10.86 9.88 6.47
C ILE A 140 10.60 8.81 7.53
N HIS A 141 10.24 7.58 7.10
CA HIS A 141 9.94 6.45 7.95
C HIS A 141 10.64 5.18 7.45
N GLN A 142 11.03 4.28 8.37
CA GLN A 142 11.81 3.06 8.01
C GLN A 142 11.09 2.18 6.99
N SER A 143 9.79 1.98 7.15
CA SER A 143 8.95 1.13 6.29
C SER A 143 8.15 1.93 5.26
N GLU A 144 8.66 3.09 4.84
CA GLU A 144 7.97 3.97 3.92
C GLU A 144 7.74 3.32 2.56
N LEU A 145 6.48 3.36 2.12
CA LEU A 145 6.09 2.99 0.77
C LEU A 145 6.36 4.15 -0.21
N PRO A 146 6.76 3.86 -1.45
CA PRO A 146 6.79 4.88 -2.51
C PRO A 146 5.39 5.47 -2.74
N VAL A 147 5.30 6.78 -2.88
CA VAL A 147 4.03 7.46 -3.23
C VAL A 147 3.48 6.92 -4.54
N GLU A 148 4.34 6.71 -5.55
CA GLU A 148 4.01 6.14 -6.85
C GLU A 148 3.31 4.77 -6.74
N LEU A 149 3.80 3.88 -5.86
CA LEU A 149 3.15 2.59 -5.61
C LEU A 149 1.75 2.77 -5.02
N CYS A 150 1.62 3.67 -4.05
CA CYS A 150 0.33 3.98 -3.43
C CYS A 150 -0.64 4.57 -4.47
N GLU A 151 -0.15 5.46 -5.34
CA GLU A 151 -0.94 6.06 -6.42
C GLU A 151 -1.47 5.01 -7.40
N GLU A 152 -0.61 4.10 -7.85
CA GLU A 152 -1.04 3.02 -8.74
C GLU A 152 -2.08 2.13 -8.09
N ILE A 153 -1.88 1.71 -6.84
CA ILE A 153 -2.84 0.90 -6.10
C ILE A 153 -4.19 1.63 -5.99
N LEU A 154 -4.17 2.91 -5.59
CA LEU A 154 -5.40 3.70 -5.43
C LEU A 154 -6.16 3.87 -6.74
N GLU A 155 -5.47 4.02 -7.87
CA GLU A 155 -6.11 4.08 -9.19
C GLU A 155 -6.87 2.81 -9.56
N TYR A 156 -6.44 1.64 -9.08
CA TYR A 156 -7.17 0.39 -9.30
C TYR A 156 -8.41 0.29 -8.43
N VAL A 157 -8.31 0.62 -7.15
CA VAL A 157 -9.31 0.20 -6.14
C VAL A 157 -10.22 1.32 -5.65
N THR A 158 -9.96 2.59 -6.05
CA THR A 158 -10.73 3.77 -5.62
C THR A 158 -11.15 4.63 -6.78
N TYR A 159 -12.18 5.48 -6.56
CA TYR A 159 -12.64 6.49 -7.50
C TYR A 159 -12.30 7.89 -6.97
N GLN A 160 -12.23 8.87 -7.88
CA GLN A 160 -12.02 10.27 -7.49
C GLN A 160 -13.11 10.73 -6.52
N GLY A 161 -12.71 11.52 -5.52
CA GLY A 161 -13.60 12.01 -4.48
C GLY A 161 -13.85 11.04 -3.32
N GLU A 162 -13.48 9.78 -3.44
CA GLU A 162 -13.63 8.80 -2.35
C GLU A 162 -12.65 9.05 -1.19
N ILE A 163 -12.98 8.47 -0.05
CA ILE A 163 -12.15 8.54 1.16
C ILE A 163 -11.32 7.27 1.26
N VAL A 164 -10.01 7.45 1.38
CA VAL A 164 -9.02 6.39 1.68
C VAL A 164 -8.71 6.44 3.17
N LEU A 165 -8.82 5.31 3.85
CA LEU A 165 -8.39 5.17 5.25
C LEU A 165 -7.07 4.42 5.32
N ASP A 166 -6.05 5.04 5.92
CA ASP A 166 -4.80 4.38 6.30
C ASP A 166 -4.68 4.37 7.82
N SER A 167 -4.80 3.18 8.42
CA SER A 167 -4.77 2.98 9.87
C SER A 167 -3.35 2.87 10.44
N PHE A 168 -2.32 2.90 9.60
CA PHE A 168 -0.91 2.84 9.97
C PHE A 168 -0.09 3.81 9.14
N ALA A 169 -0.43 5.10 9.19
CA ALA A 169 0.00 6.11 8.23
C ALA A 169 1.52 6.32 8.11
N GLY A 170 2.28 6.07 9.18
CA GLY A 170 3.74 6.13 9.18
C GLY A 170 4.30 7.42 8.61
N SER A 171 4.70 7.39 7.34
CA SER A 171 5.20 8.57 6.61
C SER A 171 4.11 9.40 5.92
N GLY A 172 2.85 8.93 5.90
CA GLY A 172 1.75 9.56 5.20
C GLY A 172 1.77 9.39 3.67
N ALA A 173 2.53 8.42 3.15
CA ALA A 173 2.65 8.20 1.70
C ALA A 173 1.31 7.93 1.02
N VAL A 174 0.44 7.13 1.65
CA VAL A 174 -0.92 6.84 1.15
C VAL A 174 -1.75 8.11 1.07
N GLY A 175 -1.64 8.99 2.06
CA GLY A 175 -2.37 10.27 2.06
C GLY A 175 -1.90 11.20 0.95
N VAL A 176 -0.58 11.33 0.71
CA VAL A 176 -0.05 12.11 -0.41
C VAL A 176 -0.56 11.54 -1.73
N ALA A 177 -0.48 10.22 -1.92
CA ALA A 177 -0.99 9.54 -3.10
C ALA A 177 -2.50 9.80 -3.31
N ALA A 178 -3.29 9.76 -2.23
CA ALA A 178 -4.72 10.04 -2.29
C ALA A 178 -4.99 11.47 -2.80
N LEU A 179 -4.31 12.48 -2.26
CA LEU A 179 -4.45 13.87 -2.71
C LEU A 179 -4.03 14.04 -4.18
N ASN A 180 -2.86 13.51 -4.57
CA ASN A 180 -2.37 13.57 -5.95
C ASN A 180 -3.37 12.96 -6.94
N LYS A 181 -4.10 11.94 -6.52
CA LYS A 181 -5.12 11.27 -7.35
C LYS A 181 -6.54 11.79 -7.11
N LYS A 182 -6.72 12.96 -6.47
CA LYS A 182 -8.02 13.58 -6.19
C LYS A 182 -8.94 12.70 -5.33
N ARG A 183 -8.39 12.02 -4.35
CA ARG A 183 -9.10 11.30 -3.29
C ARG A 183 -8.95 12.05 -1.98
N ASN A 184 -9.90 11.86 -1.08
CA ASN A 184 -9.77 12.31 0.31
C ASN A 184 -9.04 11.23 1.12
N CYS A 185 -8.48 11.59 2.28
CA CYS A 185 -7.84 10.61 3.14
C CYS A 185 -8.12 10.84 4.62
N ILE A 186 -8.14 9.76 5.37
CA ILE A 186 -8.10 9.73 6.82
C ILE A 186 -6.85 8.92 7.19
N LEU A 187 -5.95 9.55 7.96
CA LEU A 187 -4.69 8.95 8.37
C LEU A 187 -4.69 8.78 9.89
N ILE A 188 -4.39 7.58 10.36
CA ILE A 188 -4.26 7.25 11.77
C ILE A 188 -2.81 6.89 12.04
N GLU A 189 -2.19 7.52 13.02
CA GLU A 189 -0.81 7.29 13.44
C GLU A 189 -0.72 7.44 14.97
N ILE A 190 -0.07 6.49 15.62
CA ILE A 190 0.05 6.47 17.08
C ILE A 190 1.22 7.33 17.58
N LEU A 191 2.30 7.45 16.80
CA LEU A 191 3.51 8.15 17.19
C LEU A 191 3.40 9.64 16.84
N LYS A 192 3.41 10.50 17.87
CA LYS A 192 3.34 11.96 17.71
C LYS A 192 4.40 12.52 16.75
N GLU A 193 5.62 12.00 16.80
CA GLU A 193 6.70 12.44 15.91
C GLU A 193 6.39 12.17 14.43
N ASN A 194 5.73 11.06 14.12
CA ASN A 194 5.31 10.74 12.76
C ASN A 194 4.14 11.64 12.33
N ILE A 195 3.21 11.95 13.24
CA ILE A 195 2.12 12.90 12.98
C ILE A 195 2.68 14.26 12.54
N GLU A 196 3.69 14.78 13.23
CA GLU A 196 4.32 16.05 12.84
C GLU A 196 5.05 15.98 11.50
N LYS A 197 5.72 14.86 11.21
CA LYS A 197 6.33 14.63 9.89
C LYS A 197 5.28 14.60 8.78
N ILE A 198 4.14 13.91 9.01
CA ILE A 198 2.99 13.89 8.10
C ILE A 198 2.46 15.30 7.86
N LYS A 199 2.19 16.08 8.90
CA LYS A 199 1.70 17.46 8.79
C LYS A 199 2.64 18.32 7.94
N ASN A 200 3.95 18.21 8.17
CA ASN A 200 4.94 18.98 7.40
C ASN A 200 4.99 18.53 5.93
N ARG A 201 4.90 17.23 5.66
CA ARG A 201 4.81 16.68 4.31
C ARG A 201 3.59 17.21 3.56
N PHE A 202 2.43 17.26 4.21
CA PHE A 202 1.19 17.75 3.62
C PHE A 202 1.24 19.25 3.32
N LYS A 203 1.85 20.06 4.18
CA LYS A 203 2.05 21.50 3.91
C LYS A 203 2.77 21.70 2.58
N SER A 204 3.83 20.95 2.29
CA SER A 204 4.59 21.07 1.04
C SER A 204 3.76 20.67 -0.19
N VAL A 205 2.92 19.65 -0.10
CA VAL A 205 2.04 19.19 -1.19
C VAL A 205 0.96 20.22 -1.49
N VAL A 206 0.32 20.77 -0.47
CA VAL A 206 -0.75 21.78 -0.64
C VAL A 206 -0.20 23.07 -1.27
N TYR A 207 1.00 23.52 -0.88
CA TYR A 207 1.64 24.70 -1.47
C TYR A 207 1.96 24.52 -2.96
N GLN A 208 2.40 23.32 -3.39
CA GLN A 208 2.63 23.04 -4.80
C GLN A 208 1.34 23.12 -5.63
N THR A 209 0.26 22.57 -5.13
CA THR A 209 -1.04 22.57 -5.84
C THR A 209 -1.61 24.00 -6.01
N VAL A 210 -1.34 24.93 -5.09
CA VAL A 210 -1.79 26.34 -5.18
C VAL A 210 -0.95 27.14 -6.17
N LEU A 211 0.29 26.77 -6.41
CA LEU A 211 1.17 27.47 -7.36
C LEU A 211 0.97 27.00 -8.81
N GLU A 212 0.35 25.85 -9.05
CA GLU A 212 0.06 25.29 -10.38
C GLU A 212 -1.38 25.58 -10.86
N SER A 213 -2.19 26.23 -10.07
CA SER A 213 -3.57 26.64 -10.37
C SER A 213 -3.65 28.13 -10.74
#